data_a5a778d4af5540d5a07a346bd85ee168
#
_entry.id   a5a778d4af5540d5a07a346bd85ee168
#
_cell.length_a   1.000
_cell.length_b   1.000
_cell.length_c   1.000
_cell.angle_alpha   90.00
_cell.angle_beta   90.00
_cell.angle_gamma   90.00
#
_symmetry.space_group_name_H-M   'P 1'
#
loop_
_entity.id
_entity.type
_entity.pdbx_description
1 polymer ?
#
loop_
_entity_poly.entity_id
_entity_poly.type
_entity_poly.pdbx_seq_one_letter_code
_entity_poly.pdbx_strand_id
1 'polypeptide(L)'
;MKTASASLAFAAACADAPWLMANPLGLPLGLQLYSVRDLLPQDYDGTLRQLSALGYREVEAAGFYGRSASDVKQAMEQAGLHCVSAHYSYADLAPHLDDVIQFGKALGLEYIICASPGFPHGSPAKSEDKKVAREAMTLADWRWNAEQFNRMGERVNAAGIKFGYHNHTAEFRAVNGVMIYDELLRLTDPEKVTMEMDCGWVIVGGKNPVDYLKRYPTRFSLLHVKDFKLSGEPGSDTNPPPSAELGQGSIDYRPIFLAAKKANIKHAFVEQEQYDMPPMDALKIDAEYMKALTV
;
A
#
# COMPACT_ATOMS: atom_id res chain seq x y z
N MET A 1 39.43 46.68 -4.84
CA MET A 1 38.06 46.42 -5.27
C MET A 1 37.75 44.98 -4.86
N LYS A 2 36.93 44.79 -3.84
CA LYS A 2 36.50 43.45 -3.35
C LYS A 2 35.08 43.24 -3.87
N THR A 3 34.89 42.30 -4.76
CA THR A 3 33.59 41.88 -5.27
C THR A 3 32.98 40.91 -4.24
N ALA A 4 31.91 41.32 -3.60
CA ALA A 4 31.10 40.48 -2.75
C ALA A 4 30.11 39.66 -3.61
N SER A 5 30.28 38.34 -3.60
CA SER A 5 29.30 37.42 -4.20
C SER A 5 28.16 37.24 -3.19
N ALA A 6 26.98 37.73 -3.57
CA ALA A 6 25.76 37.48 -2.81
C ALA A 6 25.23 36.09 -3.19
N SER A 7 25.34 35.12 -2.27
CA SER A 7 24.65 33.84 -2.38
C SER A 7 23.17 34.05 -2.05
N LEU A 8 22.32 34.00 -3.07
CA LEU A 8 20.88 33.89 -2.88
C LEU A 8 20.55 32.50 -2.35
N ALA A 9 20.31 32.41 -1.06
CA ALA A 9 19.67 31.26 -0.45
C ALA A 9 18.19 31.24 -0.91
N PHE A 10 17.83 30.32 -1.79
CA PHE A 10 16.45 29.97 -2.03
C PHE A 10 15.92 29.27 -0.78
N ALA A 11 15.39 30.03 0.15
CA ALA A 11 14.48 29.51 1.16
C ALA A 11 13.19 29.12 0.41
N ALA A 12 13.02 27.84 0.12
CA ALA A 12 11.75 27.31 -0.31
C ALA A 12 10.76 27.56 0.84
N ALA A 13 9.93 28.58 0.70
CA ALA A 13 8.75 28.76 1.51
C ALA A 13 7.82 27.58 1.15
N CYS A 14 7.86 26.50 1.95
CA CYS A 14 6.74 25.58 2.07
C CYS A 14 5.64 26.38 2.77
N ALA A 15 4.98 27.26 2.02
CA ALA A 15 3.73 27.86 2.42
C ALA A 15 2.74 26.72 2.61
N ASP A 16 2.08 26.68 3.75
CA ASP A 16 0.99 25.77 4.12
C ASP A 16 -0.04 25.70 2.98
N ALA A 17 0.15 24.79 2.06
CA ALA A 17 -0.81 24.52 1.01
C ALA A 17 -1.89 23.63 1.62
N PRO A 18 -3.16 24.05 1.66
CA PRO A 18 -4.24 23.33 2.34
C PRO A 18 -4.42 21.87 1.88
N TRP A 19 -3.88 21.53 0.70
CA TRP A 19 -3.93 20.19 0.15
C TRP A 19 -2.85 19.23 0.72
N LEU A 20 -1.81 19.73 1.43
CA LEU A 20 -0.81 18.92 2.13
C LEU A 20 -1.37 18.23 3.37
N MET A 21 -2.52 18.67 3.87
CA MET A 21 -3.18 18.16 5.07
C MET A 21 -4.48 17.44 4.71
N ALA A 22 -4.43 16.58 3.69
CA ALA A 22 -5.63 15.98 3.12
C ALA A 22 -6.15 14.74 3.86
N ASN A 23 -5.38 14.17 4.80
CA ASN A 23 -5.82 13.02 5.60
C ASN A 23 -5.59 13.23 7.10
N PRO A 24 -6.16 12.39 7.99
CA PRO A 24 -6.08 12.56 9.44
C PRO A 24 -4.66 12.50 10.03
N LEU A 25 -3.69 12.00 9.28
CA LEU A 25 -2.28 11.94 9.70
C LEU A 25 -1.49 13.20 9.32
N GLY A 26 -2.10 14.15 8.60
CA GLY A 26 -1.40 15.29 8.04
C GLY A 26 -0.53 14.94 6.82
N LEU A 27 -0.81 13.80 6.16
CA LEU A 27 -0.12 13.32 4.98
C LEU A 27 -0.94 13.64 3.71
N PRO A 28 -0.31 13.69 2.52
CA PRO A 28 -1.03 13.77 1.26
C PRO A 28 -2.05 12.65 1.13
N LEU A 29 -3.15 12.91 0.43
CA LEU A 29 -4.14 11.88 0.13
C LEU A 29 -3.57 10.89 -0.89
N GLY A 30 -3.45 9.63 -0.49
CA GLY A 30 -2.91 8.54 -1.29
C GLY A 30 -3.98 7.62 -1.86
N LEU A 31 -3.72 7.02 -3.03
CA LEU A 31 -4.56 6.00 -3.66
C LEU A 31 -3.72 4.82 -4.14
N GLN A 32 -4.19 3.60 -3.82
CA GLN A 32 -3.70 2.40 -4.49
C GLN A 32 -4.35 2.29 -5.89
N LEU A 33 -3.53 2.27 -6.94
CA LEU A 33 -4.00 2.30 -8.33
C LEU A 33 -4.70 1.02 -8.79
N TYR A 34 -4.65 -0.05 -7.99
CA TYR A 34 -5.48 -1.24 -8.22
C TYR A 34 -6.97 -0.90 -8.22
N SER A 35 -7.37 0.13 -7.50
CA SER A 35 -8.73 0.68 -7.48
C SER A 35 -9.24 1.12 -8.87
N VAL A 36 -8.34 1.51 -9.75
CA VAL A 36 -8.66 1.97 -11.11
C VAL A 36 -8.00 1.11 -12.21
N ARG A 37 -7.66 -0.14 -11.87
CA ARG A 37 -6.97 -1.10 -12.76
C ARG A 37 -7.63 -1.30 -14.11
N ASP A 38 -8.96 -1.17 -14.16
CA ASP A 38 -9.73 -1.37 -15.40
C ASP A 38 -9.79 -0.09 -16.27
N LEU A 39 -9.51 1.08 -15.70
CA LEU A 39 -9.49 2.37 -16.40
C LEU A 39 -8.09 2.70 -16.95
N LEU A 40 -7.04 2.39 -16.22
CA LEU A 40 -5.65 2.71 -16.59
C LEU A 40 -5.23 2.15 -17.97
N PRO A 41 -5.58 0.91 -18.37
CA PRO A 41 -5.25 0.42 -19.70
C PRO A 41 -5.98 1.15 -20.84
N GLN A 42 -7.13 1.77 -20.54
CA GLN A 42 -7.97 2.45 -21.52
C GLN A 42 -7.50 3.90 -21.74
N ASP A 43 -7.25 4.64 -20.67
CA ASP A 43 -6.75 6.01 -20.69
C ASP A 43 -5.90 6.27 -19.43
N TYR A 44 -4.62 5.94 -19.51
CA TYR A 44 -3.69 6.09 -18.39
C TYR A 44 -3.59 7.54 -17.90
N ASP A 45 -3.30 8.45 -18.81
CA ASP A 45 -3.03 9.84 -18.48
C ASP A 45 -4.32 10.58 -18.07
N GLY A 46 -5.47 10.27 -18.71
CA GLY A 46 -6.77 10.82 -18.33
C GLY A 46 -7.22 10.33 -16.96
N THR A 47 -7.01 9.05 -16.65
CA THR A 47 -7.32 8.48 -15.33
C THR A 47 -6.51 9.18 -14.24
N LEU A 48 -5.20 9.36 -14.43
CA LEU A 48 -4.35 10.07 -13.46
C LEU A 48 -4.81 11.51 -13.23
N ARG A 49 -5.16 12.24 -14.29
CA ARG A 49 -5.69 13.61 -14.16
C ARG A 49 -7.00 13.67 -13.39
N GLN A 50 -7.90 12.70 -13.61
CA GLN A 50 -9.16 12.61 -12.86
C GLN A 50 -8.89 12.36 -11.38
N LEU A 51 -8.00 11.44 -11.01
CA LEU A 51 -7.61 11.19 -9.62
C LEU A 51 -7.05 12.44 -8.94
N SER A 52 -6.16 13.14 -9.63
CA SER A 52 -5.61 14.41 -9.14
C SER A 52 -6.70 15.48 -8.92
N ALA A 53 -7.70 15.55 -9.82
CA ALA A 53 -8.85 16.46 -9.67
C ALA A 53 -9.72 16.14 -8.45
N LEU A 54 -9.80 14.88 -8.01
CA LEU A 54 -10.45 14.46 -6.77
C LEU A 54 -9.65 14.84 -5.52
N GLY A 55 -8.39 15.21 -5.69
CA GLY A 55 -7.51 15.64 -4.61
C GLY A 55 -6.47 14.63 -4.17
N TYR A 56 -6.37 13.48 -4.82
CA TYR A 56 -5.25 12.55 -4.59
C TYR A 56 -3.93 13.21 -5.02
N ARG A 57 -2.86 12.93 -4.29
CA ARG A 57 -1.52 13.47 -4.53
C ARG A 57 -0.43 12.42 -4.54
N GLU A 58 -0.60 11.36 -3.78
CA GLU A 58 0.27 10.21 -3.81
C GLU A 58 -0.45 9.00 -4.39
N VAL A 59 0.30 8.14 -5.07
CA VAL A 59 -0.23 6.88 -5.56
C VAL A 59 0.74 5.74 -5.27
N GLU A 60 0.15 4.57 -5.06
CA GLU A 60 0.84 3.31 -5.10
C GLU A 60 0.45 2.56 -6.37
N ALA A 61 1.44 2.17 -7.18
CA ALA A 61 1.20 1.51 -8.44
C ALA A 61 0.90 0.00 -8.25
N ALA A 62 -0.04 -0.53 -9.02
CA ALA A 62 -0.36 -1.95 -9.10
C ALA A 62 -0.04 -2.51 -10.50
N GLY A 63 1.06 -2.05 -11.07
CA GLY A 63 1.52 -2.37 -12.41
C GLY A 63 1.71 -1.11 -13.26
N PHE A 64 2.43 -1.25 -14.37
CA PHE A 64 2.85 -0.13 -15.21
C PHE A 64 2.39 -0.24 -16.67
N TYR A 65 1.60 -1.25 -17.00
CA TYR A 65 0.93 -1.41 -18.32
C TYR A 65 1.89 -1.34 -19.52
N GLY A 66 3.12 -1.88 -19.37
CA GLY A 66 4.15 -1.87 -20.40
C GLY A 66 4.82 -0.52 -20.65
N ARG A 67 4.55 0.49 -19.83
CA ARG A 67 5.19 1.81 -19.92
C ARG A 67 6.60 1.78 -19.33
N SER A 68 7.49 2.60 -19.89
CA SER A 68 8.80 2.82 -19.30
C SER A 68 8.72 3.67 -18.03
N ALA A 69 9.74 3.59 -17.16
CA ALA A 69 9.79 4.42 -15.96
C ALA A 69 9.75 5.92 -16.27
N SER A 70 10.35 6.36 -17.37
CA SER A 70 10.30 7.75 -17.82
C SER A 70 8.90 8.18 -18.23
N ASP A 71 8.16 7.34 -18.97
CA ASP A 71 6.79 7.66 -19.40
C ASP A 71 5.84 7.71 -18.21
N VAL A 72 5.98 6.77 -17.26
CA VAL A 72 5.20 6.76 -16.01
C VAL A 72 5.49 8.03 -15.21
N LYS A 73 6.76 8.36 -15.01
CA LYS A 73 7.17 9.55 -14.27
C LYS A 73 6.61 10.83 -14.90
N GLN A 74 6.72 10.97 -16.21
CA GLN A 74 6.18 12.11 -16.94
C GLN A 74 4.66 12.22 -16.80
N ALA A 75 3.93 11.11 -16.92
CA ALA A 75 2.47 11.08 -16.75
C ALA A 75 2.05 11.49 -15.34
N MET A 76 2.75 10.99 -14.29
CA MET A 76 2.52 11.35 -12.89
C MET A 76 2.78 12.84 -12.65
N GLU A 77 3.92 13.35 -13.10
CA GLU A 77 4.28 14.78 -12.99
C GLU A 77 3.26 15.69 -13.68
N GLN A 78 2.82 15.36 -14.89
CA GLN A 78 1.79 16.10 -15.62
C GLN A 78 0.42 16.08 -14.92
N ALA A 79 0.10 15.00 -14.22
CA ALA A 79 -1.11 14.90 -13.42
C ALA A 79 -0.97 15.59 -12.05
N GLY A 80 0.23 15.96 -11.60
CA GLY A 80 0.51 16.46 -10.26
C GLY A 80 0.38 15.37 -9.19
N LEU A 81 0.70 14.13 -9.55
CA LEU A 81 0.73 12.96 -8.66
C LEU A 81 2.18 12.53 -8.42
N HIS A 82 2.42 11.90 -7.27
CA HIS A 82 3.69 11.30 -6.92
C HIS A 82 3.51 9.79 -6.70
N CYS A 83 4.19 8.96 -7.48
CA CYS A 83 4.21 7.51 -7.29
C CYS A 83 5.28 7.16 -6.26
N VAL A 84 4.87 6.91 -5.02
CA VAL A 84 5.80 6.67 -3.90
C VAL A 84 6.10 5.20 -3.70
N SER A 85 5.19 4.32 -4.12
CA SER A 85 5.24 2.88 -3.89
C SER A 85 4.72 2.09 -5.08
N ALA A 86 5.12 0.81 -5.17
CA ALA A 86 4.57 -0.10 -6.17
C ALA A 86 4.44 -1.52 -5.61
N HIS A 87 3.29 -2.13 -5.88
CA HIS A 87 2.96 -3.52 -5.58
C HIS A 87 3.46 -4.48 -6.65
N TYR A 88 4.06 -5.56 -6.19
CA TYR A 88 4.46 -6.71 -7.01
C TYR A 88 4.10 -8.01 -6.30
N SER A 89 3.79 -9.06 -7.05
CA SER A 89 3.74 -10.40 -6.46
C SER A 89 5.16 -10.92 -6.18
N TYR A 90 5.30 -11.87 -5.25
CA TYR A 90 6.58 -12.58 -5.09
C TYR A 90 7.05 -13.22 -6.40
N ALA A 91 6.11 -13.76 -7.19
CA ALA A 91 6.43 -14.42 -8.47
C ALA A 91 7.01 -13.44 -9.51
N ASP A 92 6.63 -12.16 -9.45
CA ASP A 92 7.19 -11.11 -10.31
C ASP A 92 8.53 -10.59 -9.76
N LEU A 93 8.66 -10.49 -8.43
CA LEU A 93 9.88 -10.01 -7.79
C LEU A 93 11.04 -10.99 -7.88
N ALA A 94 10.81 -12.28 -7.55
CA ALA A 94 11.88 -13.24 -7.37
C ALA A 94 12.78 -13.42 -8.61
N PRO A 95 12.24 -13.55 -9.85
CA PRO A 95 13.06 -13.67 -11.05
C PRO A 95 13.61 -12.33 -11.58
N HIS A 96 13.01 -11.19 -11.23
CA HIS A 96 13.27 -9.88 -11.87
C HIS A 96 13.64 -8.78 -10.88
N LEU A 97 14.12 -9.12 -9.68
CA LEU A 97 14.33 -8.15 -8.61
C LEU A 97 15.26 -7.00 -9.00
N ASP A 98 16.32 -7.26 -9.77
CA ASP A 98 17.24 -6.21 -10.21
C ASP A 98 16.59 -5.24 -11.21
N ASP A 99 15.78 -5.76 -12.14
CA ASP A 99 15.04 -4.95 -13.10
C ASP A 99 14.00 -4.07 -12.39
N VAL A 100 13.29 -4.64 -11.40
CA VAL A 100 12.33 -3.91 -10.56
C VAL A 100 13.02 -2.82 -9.75
N ILE A 101 14.20 -3.09 -9.17
CA ILE A 101 15.00 -2.08 -8.47
C ILE A 101 15.42 -0.96 -9.42
N GLN A 102 15.92 -1.29 -10.62
CA GLN A 102 16.33 -0.26 -11.59
C GLN A 102 15.14 0.58 -12.05
N PHE A 103 14.00 -0.03 -12.32
CA PHE A 103 12.77 0.66 -12.67
C PHE A 103 12.31 1.59 -11.54
N GLY A 104 12.28 1.07 -10.30
CA GLY A 104 11.91 1.85 -9.12
C GLY A 104 12.80 3.05 -8.88
N LYS A 105 14.13 2.90 -9.05
CA LYS A 105 15.10 4.02 -8.98
C LYS A 105 14.84 5.06 -10.05
N ALA A 106 14.59 4.64 -11.29
CA ALA A 106 14.34 5.57 -12.42
C ALA A 106 13.03 6.34 -12.22
N LEU A 107 12.00 5.68 -11.67
CA LEU A 107 10.72 6.31 -11.34
C LEU A 107 10.81 7.20 -10.10
N GLY A 108 11.69 6.88 -9.15
CA GLY A 108 11.85 7.58 -7.87
C GLY A 108 11.01 6.97 -6.75
N LEU A 109 10.74 5.66 -6.79
CA LEU A 109 10.00 4.97 -5.74
C LEU A 109 10.74 5.04 -4.39
N GLU A 110 9.99 5.24 -3.32
CA GLU A 110 10.45 5.10 -1.95
C GLU A 110 10.28 3.67 -1.43
N TYR A 111 9.27 2.95 -1.94
CA TYR A 111 8.93 1.59 -1.52
C TYR A 111 8.69 0.64 -2.70
N ILE A 112 9.16 -0.60 -2.54
CA ILE A 112 8.77 -1.76 -3.33
C ILE A 112 8.08 -2.74 -2.38
N ILE A 113 6.80 -3.02 -2.63
CA ILE A 113 5.96 -3.82 -1.75
C ILE A 113 5.65 -5.18 -2.39
N CYS A 114 5.95 -6.24 -1.66
CA CYS A 114 5.49 -7.59 -2.01
C CYS A 114 4.02 -7.74 -1.56
N ALA A 115 3.10 -7.71 -2.52
CA ALA A 115 1.65 -7.74 -2.26
C ALA A 115 1.05 -9.15 -2.22
N SER A 116 1.84 -10.19 -2.50
CA SER A 116 1.40 -11.58 -2.32
C SER A 116 2.60 -12.49 -2.10
N PRO A 117 2.45 -13.51 -1.21
CA PRO A 117 3.56 -14.40 -0.87
C PRO A 117 3.94 -15.32 -2.02
N GLY A 118 5.15 -15.88 -1.92
CA GLY A 118 5.61 -16.95 -2.79
C GLY A 118 5.05 -18.31 -2.39
N PHE A 119 4.97 -19.20 -3.36
CA PHE A 119 4.55 -20.57 -3.18
C PHE A 119 5.77 -21.50 -3.38
N PRO A 120 6.42 -21.99 -2.30
CA PRO A 120 7.67 -22.75 -2.40
C PRO A 120 7.53 -24.06 -3.19
N HIS A 121 6.29 -24.60 -3.31
CA HIS A 121 5.98 -25.83 -4.06
C HIS A 121 5.36 -25.58 -5.43
N GLY A 122 5.44 -24.35 -5.93
CA GLY A 122 4.91 -23.93 -7.24
C GLY A 122 3.65 -23.07 -7.12
N SER A 123 3.63 -22.00 -7.90
CA SER A 123 2.49 -21.06 -7.91
C SER A 123 1.38 -21.57 -8.85
N PRO A 124 0.11 -21.54 -8.39
CA PRO A 124 -1.02 -21.78 -9.29
C PRO A 124 -1.07 -20.77 -10.43
N ALA A 125 -1.54 -21.21 -11.60
CA ALA A 125 -1.61 -20.34 -12.78
C ALA A 125 -2.74 -19.31 -12.70
N LYS A 126 -3.91 -19.71 -12.15
CA LYS A 126 -5.10 -18.85 -12.07
C LYS A 126 -5.10 -18.02 -10.78
N SER A 127 -5.67 -16.81 -10.84
CA SER A 127 -5.74 -15.90 -9.70
C SER A 127 -6.59 -16.45 -8.54
N GLU A 128 -7.72 -17.06 -8.87
CA GLU A 128 -8.63 -17.69 -7.89
C GLU A 128 -7.92 -18.85 -7.17
N ASP A 129 -7.20 -19.68 -7.93
CA ASP A 129 -6.42 -20.79 -7.36
C ASP A 129 -5.30 -20.27 -6.43
N LYS A 130 -4.72 -19.09 -6.72
CA LYS A 130 -3.71 -18.45 -5.85
C LYS A 130 -4.30 -18.01 -4.51
N LYS A 131 -5.53 -17.48 -4.48
CA LYS A 131 -6.21 -17.14 -3.22
C LYS A 131 -6.44 -18.39 -2.36
N VAL A 132 -6.98 -19.44 -2.95
CA VAL A 132 -7.19 -20.74 -2.28
C VAL A 132 -5.86 -21.34 -1.79
N ALA A 133 -4.82 -21.32 -2.63
CA ALA A 133 -3.50 -21.84 -2.27
C ALA A 133 -2.86 -21.03 -1.11
N ARG A 134 -3.03 -19.71 -1.09
CA ARG A 134 -2.56 -18.85 0.00
C ARG A 134 -3.24 -19.21 1.33
N GLU A 135 -4.55 -19.43 1.32
CA GLU A 135 -5.28 -19.88 2.50
C GLU A 135 -4.86 -21.29 2.96
N ALA A 136 -4.36 -22.12 2.04
CA ALA A 136 -3.88 -23.48 2.34
C ALA A 136 -2.40 -23.55 2.78
N MET A 137 -1.64 -22.44 2.72
CA MET A 137 -0.22 -22.42 3.07
C MET A 137 0.04 -22.90 4.49
N THR A 138 1.09 -23.71 4.65
CA THR A 138 1.57 -24.22 5.92
C THR A 138 2.38 -23.16 6.69
N LEU A 139 2.62 -23.39 7.97
CA LEU A 139 3.54 -22.55 8.75
C LEU A 139 4.97 -22.54 8.19
N ALA A 140 5.41 -23.66 7.60
CA ALA A 140 6.72 -23.76 6.96
C ALA A 140 6.81 -22.87 5.72
N ASP A 141 5.74 -22.80 4.90
CA ASP A 141 5.68 -21.94 3.72
C ASP A 141 5.75 -20.45 4.11
N TRP A 142 5.07 -20.07 5.17
CA TRP A 142 5.13 -18.70 5.68
C TRP A 142 6.50 -18.34 6.27
N ARG A 143 7.15 -19.25 6.96
CA ARG A 143 8.54 -19.07 7.45
C ARG A 143 9.53 -18.93 6.31
N TRP A 144 9.38 -19.73 5.26
CA TRP A 144 10.16 -19.59 4.04
C TRP A 144 9.94 -18.21 3.40
N ASN A 145 8.71 -17.71 3.32
CA ASN A 145 8.43 -16.36 2.82
C ASN A 145 9.14 -15.28 3.64
N ALA A 146 9.11 -15.36 4.97
CA ALA A 146 9.83 -14.40 5.82
C ALA A 146 11.33 -14.35 5.51
N GLU A 147 11.95 -15.51 5.25
CA GLU A 147 13.35 -15.59 4.84
C GLU A 147 13.58 -14.94 3.47
N GLN A 148 12.68 -15.19 2.50
CA GLN A 148 12.77 -14.54 1.18
C GLN A 148 12.60 -13.03 1.27
N PHE A 149 11.65 -12.55 2.09
CA PHE A 149 11.43 -11.11 2.30
C PHE A 149 12.68 -10.44 2.89
N ASN A 150 13.34 -11.06 3.87
CA ASN A 150 14.60 -10.55 4.40
C ASN A 150 15.69 -10.43 3.33
N ARG A 151 15.82 -11.45 2.45
CA ARG A 151 16.79 -11.43 1.34
C ARG A 151 16.49 -10.35 0.31
N MET A 152 15.22 -10.19 -0.06
CA MET A 152 14.78 -9.14 -0.99
C MET A 152 14.97 -7.76 -0.36
N GLY A 153 14.57 -7.60 0.90
CA GLY A 153 14.71 -6.35 1.64
C GLY A 153 16.16 -5.88 1.74
N GLU A 154 17.11 -6.78 1.99
CA GLU A 154 18.54 -6.45 1.99
C GLU A 154 18.99 -5.86 0.64
N ARG A 155 18.57 -6.45 -0.47
CA ARG A 155 18.96 -5.99 -1.82
C ARG A 155 18.29 -4.68 -2.21
N VAL A 156 16.97 -4.54 -1.93
CA VAL A 156 16.19 -3.34 -2.23
C VAL A 156 16.68 -2.16 -1.40
N ASN A 157 16.93 -2.37 -0.10
CA ASN A 157 17.42 -1.33 0.80
C ASN A 157 18.85 -0.88 0.44
N ALA A 158 19.71 -1.79 0.00
CA ALA A 158 21.03 -1.45 -0.52
C ALA A 158 21.00 -0.54 -1.76
N ALA A 159 19.88 -0.55 -2.49
CA ALA A 159 19.64 0.34 -3.63
C ALA A 159 19.03 1.70 -3.26
N GLY A 160 18.76 1.93 -1.97
CA GLY A 160 18.15 3.17 -1.44
C GLY A 160 16.62 3.22 -1.50
N ILE A 161 15.95 2.10 -1.80
CA ILE A 161 14.49 1.95 -1.77
C ILE A 161 14.16 1.03 -0.57
N LYS A 162 13.03 1.23 0.09
CA LYS A 162 12.59 0.36 1.18
C LYS A 162 11.78 -0.81 0.64
N PHE A 163 11.97 -2.00 1.22
CA PHE A 163 11.17 -3.17 0.91
C PHE A 163 10.09 -3.38 1.96
N GLY A 164 8.88 -3.76 1.53
CA GLY A 164 7.80 -4.07 2.44
C GLY A 164 6.96 -5.27 2.01
N TYR A 165 6.11 -5.72 2.94
CA TYR A 165 5.12 -6.77 2.73
C TYR A 165 3.72 -6.23 3.06
N HIS A 166 2.76 -6.49 2.16
CA HIS A 166 1.35 -6.16 2.31
C HIS A 166 0.53 -7.39 2.68
N ASN A 167 -0.31 -7.27 3.70
CA ASN A 167 -1.15 -8.36 4.18
C ASN A 167 -2.52 -8.44 3.49
N HIS A 168 -3.06 -9.66 3.47
CA HIS A 168 -4.46 -9.95 3.23
C HIS A 168 -5.05 -10.68 4.45
N THR A 169 -6.11 -11.48 4.26
CA THR A 169 -6.76 -12.20 5.37
C THR A 169 -6.04 -13.47 5.80
N ALA A 170 -5.34 -14.14 4.89
CA ALA A 170 -4.70 -15.43 5.14
C ALA A 170 -3.66 -15.37 6.28
N GLU A 171 -3.03 -14.22 6.48
CA GLU A 171 -2.04 -13.97 7.52
C GLU A 171 -2.66 -13.91 8.92
N PHE A 172 -3.97 -13.65 9.02
CA PHE A 172 -4.66 -13.51 10.31
C PHE A 172 -5.32 -14.80 10.79
N ARG A 173 -5.00 -15.93 10.18
CA ARG A 173 -5.35 -17.27 10.67
C ARG A 173 -4.23 -17.86 11.53
N ALA A 174 -4.59 -18.77 12.42
CA ALA A 174 -3.63 -19.57 13.18
C ALA A 174 -3.39 -20.92 12.48
N VAL A 175 -2.12 -21.26 12.25
CA VAL A 175 -1.69 -22.56 11.74
C VAL A 175 -0.89 -23.25 12.81
N ASN A 176 -1.33 -24.43 13.25
CA ASN A 176 -0.75 -25.16 14.39
C ASN A 176 -0.61 -24.31 15.66
N GLY A 177 -1.61 -23.45 15.94
CA GLY A 177 -1.64 -22.56 17.11
C GLY A 177 -0.77 -21.30 16.98
N VAL A 178 -0.09 -21.10 15.86
CA VAL A 178 0.74 -19.90 15.58
C VAL A 178 -0.02 -18.94 14.67
N MET A 179 -0.17 -17.70 15.09
CA MET A 179 -0.72 -16.62 14.26
C MET A 179 0.30 -16.25 13.19
N ILE A 180 -0.08 -16.39 11.91
CA ILE A 180 0.87 -16.20 10.80
C ILE A 180 1.42 -14.79 10.74
N TYR A 181 0.58 -13.76 10.93
CA TYR A 181 1.06 -12.38 10.87
C TYR A 181 2.06 -12.06 11.99
N ASP A 182 1.80 -12.56 13.21
CA ASP A 182 2.73 -12.42 14.32
C ASP A 182 4.06 -13.14 14.03
N GLU A 183 4.01 -14.30 13.37
CA GLU A 183 5.21 -15.04 12.97
C GLU A 183 6.01 -14.31 11.87
N LEU A 184 5.34 -13.72 10.89
CA LEU A 184 6.00 -12.86 9.88
C LEU A 184 6.67 -11.66 10.55
N LEU A 185 5.98 -10.96 11.45
CA LEU A 185 6.54 -9.83 12.22
C LEU A 185 7.75 -10.23 13.06
N ARG A 186 7.75 -11.45 13.61
CA ARG A 186 8.84 -11.99 14.43
C ARG A 186 10.07 -12.38 13.60
N LEU A 187 9.86 -12.93 12.39
CA LEU A 187 10.93 -13.52 11.56
C LEU A 187 11.51 -12.54 10.56
N THR A 188 10.79 -11.49 10.19
CA THR A 188 11.32 -10.46 9.31
C THR A 188 12.12 -9.42 10.10
N ASP A 189 13.31 -9.13 9.62
CA ASP A 189 14.22 -8.14 10.18
C ASP A 189 13.62 -6.72 9.94
N PRO A 190 13.36 -5.93 11.00
CA PRO A 190 12.79 -4.59 10.86
C PRO A 190 13.66 -3.60 10.08
N GLU A 191 14.97 -3.82 10.00
CA GLU A 191 15.88 -2.99 9.19
C GLU A 191 15.80 -3.36 7.69
N LYS A 192 15.25 -4.54 7.35
CA LYS A 192 15.16 -5.04 5.98
C LYS A 192 13.74 -4.98 5.41
N VAL A 193 12.73 -5.20 6.25
CA VAL A 193 11.34 -5.37 5.82
C VAL A 193 10.44 -4.49 6.68
N THR A 194 9.80 -3.51 6.07
CA THR A 194 8.66 -2.82 6.66
C THR A 194 7.36 -3.56 6.35
N MET A 195 6.30 -3.24 7.08
CA MET A 195 4.97 -3.74 6.77
C MET A 195 4.11 -2.61 6.22
N GLU A 196 3.36 -2.94 5.19
CA GLU A 196 2.19 -2.19 4.76
C GLU A 196 0.96 -2.89 5.31
N MET A 197 0.24 -2.23 6.21
CA MET A 197 -0.94 -2.82 6.81
C MET A 197 -2.19 -2.45 6.01
N ASP A 198 -2.84 -3.43 5.41
CA ASP A 198 -4.22 -3.25 4.97
C ASP A 198 -5.14 -3.42 6.18
N CYS A 199 -5.65 -2.29 6.68
CA CYS A 199 -6.51 -2.25 7.86
C CYS A 199 -7.85 -2.96 7.63
N GLY A 200 -8.38 -2.89 6.41
CA GLY A 200 -9.62 -3.56 6.05
C GLY A 200 -9.47 -5.08 6.10
N TRP A 201 -8.42 -5.63 5.50
CA TRP A 201 -8.16 -7.07 5.53
C TRP A 201 -7.79 -7.59 6.93
N VAL A 202 -7.13 -6.80 7.78
CA VAL A 202 -6.93 -7.13 9.21
C VAL A 202 -8.28 -7.35 9.89
N ILE A 203 -9.24 -6.45 9.68
CA ILE A 203 -10.58 -6.52 10.31
C ILE A 203 -11.39 -7.67 9.73
N VAL A 204 -11.37 -7.85 8.40
CA VAL A 204 -12.02 -8.99 7.72
C VAL A 204 -11.47 -10.33 8.26
N GLY A 205 -10.16 -10.40 8.53
CA GLY A 205 -9.51 -11.54 9.18
C GLY A 205 -9.81 -11.68 10.70
N GLY A 206 -10.74 -10.88 11.24
CA GLY A 206 -11.17 -10.95 12.64
C GLY A 206 -10.17 -10.40 13.64
N LYS A 207 -9.28 -9.47 13.21
CA LYS A 207 -8.27 -8.83 14.07
C LYS A 207 -8.48 -7.30 14.11
N ASN A 208 -7.77 -6.66 15.03
CA ASN A 208 -7.87 -5.22 15.23
C ASN A 208 -6.54 -4.53 14.84
N PRO A 209 -6.54 -3.66 13.80
CA PRO A 209 -5.36 -2.89 13.39
C PRO A 209 -4.72 -2.09 14.53
N VAL A 210 -5.55 -1.54 15.43
CA VAL A 210 -5.09 -0.73 16.57
C VAL A 210 -4.15 -1.52 17.48
N ASP A 211 -4.42 -2.83 17.67
CA ASP A 211 -3.60 -3.67 18.55
C ASP A 211 -2.21 -3.92 17.93
N TYR A 212 -2.15 -4.13 16.62
CA TYR A 212 -0.88 -4.28 15.89
C TYR A 212 -0.07 -2.98 15.89
N LEU A 213 -0.71 -1.84 15.58
CA LEU A 213 -0.04 -0.53 15.60
C LEU A 213 0.52 -0.18 16.97
N LYS A 214 -0.20 -0.52 18.05
CA LYS A 214 0.29 -0.31 19.43
C LYS A 214 1.40 -1.26 19.83
N ARG A 215 1.32 -2.53 19.43
CA ARG A 215 2.30 -3.57 19.80
C ARG A 215 3.61 -3.40 19.04
N TYR A 216 3.54 -2.95 17.80
CA TYR A 216 4.67 -2.85 16.87
C TYR A 216 4.78 -1.46 16.22
N PRO A 217 4.98 -0.39 17.00
CA PRO A 217 4.84 0.99 16.51
C PRO A 217 5.87 1.42 15.45
N THR A 218 6.92 0.62 15.23
CA THR A 218 8.00 0.92 14.26
C THR A 218 8.01 -0.04 13.05
N ARG A 219 7.07 -1.01 13.00
CA ARG A 219 7.08 -2.02 11.96
C ARG A 219 6.26 -1.62 10.72
N PHE A 220 5.38 -0.64 10.84
CA PHE A 220 4.47 -0.23 9.79
C PHE A 220 4.88 1.13 9.24
N SER A 221 5.12 1.21 7.93
CA SER A 221 5.39 2.47 7.24
C SER A 221 4.22 2.96 6.41
N LEU A 222 3.39 2.03 5.91
CA LEU A 222 2.29 2.32 5.00
C LEU A 222 0.99 1.67 5.51
N LEU A 223 -0.14 2.29 5.16
CA LEU A 223 -1.47 1.75 5.43
C LEU A 223 -2.29 1.71 4.15
N HIS A 224 -3.10 0.65 4.00
CA HIS A 224 -4.29 0.68 3.15
C HIS A 224 -5.54 0.98 3.98
N VAL A 225 -6.35 1.86 3.44
CA VAL A 225 -7.61 2.35 4.04
C VAL A 225 -8.75 1.89 3.14
N LYS A 226 -9.48 0.87 3.60
CA LYS A 226 -10.48 0.14 2.83
C LYS A 226 -11.68 -0.17 3.70
N ASP A 227 -12.91 0.02 3.21
CA ASP A 227 -14.13 -0.24 3.98
C ASP A 227 -14.95 -1.40 3.40
N PHE A 228 -15.70 -2.07 4.25
CA PHE A 228 -16.50 -3.23 3.93
C PHE A 228 -17.84 -3.21 4.67
N LYS A 229 -18.87 -3.83 4.08
CA LYS A 229 -20.14 -4.15 4.75
C LYS A 229 -19.98 -5.49 5.48
N LEU A 230 -19.56 -5.42 6.75
CA LEU A 230 -19.27 -6.61 7.56
C LEU A 230 -20.56 -7.26 8.08
N SER A 231 -20.61 -8.59 8.08
CA SER A 231 -21.71 -9.40 8.64
C SER A 231 -21.55 -9.76 10.12
N GLY A 232 -20.41 -9.40 10.72
CA GLY A 232 -20.03 -9.78 12.08
C GLY A 232 -19.18 -11.04 12.19
N GLU A 233 -19.15 -11.88 11.15
CA GLU A 233 -18.27 -13.05 11.08
C GLU A 233 -17.00 -12.72 10.28
N PRO A 234 -15.84 -13.30 10.62
CA PRO A 234 -14.62 -13.16 9.84
C PRO A 234 -14.83 -13.63 8.39
N GLY A 235 -14.33 -12.85 7.44
CA GLY A 235 -14.29 -13.22 6.02
C GLY A 235 -12.95 -13.82 5.62
N SER A 236 -12.80 -14.02 4.31
CA SER A 236 -11.55 -14.49 3.71
C SER A 236 -11.31 -13.86 2.33
N ASP A 237 -10.11 -14.03 1.78
CA ASP A 237 -9.79 -13.58 0.42
C ASP A 237 -10.65 -14.27 -0.65
N THR A 238 -11.06 -15.52 -0.38
CA THR A 238 -11.89 -16.32 -1.29
C THR A 238 -13.39 -16.03 -1.15
N ASN A 239 -13.79 -15.45 0.00
CA ASN A 239 -15.16 -15.02 0.26
C ASN A 239 -15.15 -13.66 1.00
N PRO A 240 -14.74 -12.58 0.32
CA PRO A 240 -14.65 -11.26 0.95
C PRO A 240 -16.06 -10.70 1.20
N PRO A 241 -16.23 -9.89 2.26
CA PRO A 241 -17.44 -9.09 2.41
C PRO A 241 -17.54 -8.07 1.27
N PRO A 242 -18.75 -7.57 0.95
CA PRO A 242 -18.90 -6.51 -0.05
C PRO A 242 -18.08 -5.27 0.32
N SER A 243 -17.34 -4.72 -0.65
CA SER A 243 -16.66 -3.42 -0.50
C SER A 243 -17.67 -2.31 -0.30
N ALA A 244 -17.26 -1.24 0.35
CA ALA A 244 -18.03 -0.02 0.51
C ALA A 244 -17.10 1.20 0.38
N GLU A 245 -17.68 2.32 0.00
CA GLU A 245 -17.03 3.62 0.10
C GLU A 245 -16.70 3.91 1.58
N LEU A 246 -15.58 4.59 1.82
CA LEU A 246 -15.14 4.93 3.17
C LEU A 246 -16.23 5.68 3.94
N GLY A 247 -16.53 5.20 5.14
CA GLY A 247 -17.56 5.75 6.00
C GLY A 247 -19.00 5.31 5.65
N GLN A 248 -19.18 4.52 4.59
CA GLN A 248 -20.46 3.91 4.25
C GLN A 248 -20.49 2.40 4.56
N GLY A 249 -19.36 1.84 4.96
CA GLY A 249 -19.21 0.49 5.43
C GLY A 249 -19.34 0.38 6.95
N SER A 250 -18.59 -0.55 7.52
CA SER A 250 -18.67 -0.92 8.94
C SER A 250 -17.45 -0.50 9.75
N ILE A 251 -16.40 0.05 9.12
CA ILE A 251 -15.11 0.29 9.78
C ILE A 251 -15.02 1.74 10.28
N ASP A 252 -14.89 1.93 11.61
CA ASP A 252 -14.54 3.23 12.17
C ASP A 252 -13.02 3.43 12.13
N TYR A 253 -12.57 4.30 11.24
CA TYR A 253 -11.15 4.60 11.06
C TYR A 253 -10.56 5.55 12.11
N ARG A 254 -11.36 6.25 12.93
CA ARG A 254 -10.83 7.19 13.94
C ARG A 254 -9.85 6.55 14.91
N PRO A 255 -10.17 5.42 15.59
CA PRO A 255 -9.21 4.78 16.49
C PRO A 255 -7.99 4.25 15.78
N ILE A 256 -8.11 3.83 14.50
CA ILE A 256 -6.99 3.34 13.70
C ILE A 256 -6.03 4.48 13.40
N PHE A 257 -6.52 5.64 12.92
CA PHE A 257 -5.69 6.80 12.64
C PHE A 257 -5.06 7.40 13.89
N LEU A 258 -5.74 7.39 15.04
CA LEU A 258 -5.15 7.78 16.33
C LEU A 258 -3.97 6.88 16.73
N ALA A 259 -4.04 5.59 16.46
CA ALA A 259 -2.93 4.66 16.69
C ALA A 259 -1.82 4.83 15.63
N ALA A 260 -2.19 5.00 14.37
CA ALA A 260 -1.28 5.22 13.25
C ALA A 260 -0.42 6.47 13.42
N LYS A 261 -1.01 7.56 13.93
CA LYS A 261 -0.30 8.80 14.24
C LYS A 261 0.84 8.60 15.26
N LYS A 262 0.63 7.69 16.23
CA LYS A 262 1.65 7.33 17.22
C LYS A 262 2.69 6.34 16.67
N ALA A 263 2.32 5.54 15.68
CA ALA A 263 3.19 4.60 15.00
C ALA A 263 4.05 5.25 13.89
N ASN A 264 3.88 6.57 13.64
CA ASN A 264 4.66 7.35 12.67
C ASN A 264 4.56 6.79 11.24
N ILE A 265 3.34 6.46 10.82
CA ILE A 265 3.03 6.05 9.44
C ILE A 265 3.49 7.14 8.47
N LYS A 266 4.03 6.74 7.32
CA LYS A 266 4.58 7.63 6.29
C LYS A 266 3.61 7.89 5.15
N HIS A 267 2.83 6.88 4.75
CA HIS A 267 1.86 6.96 3.66
C HIS A 267 0.59 6.20 4.02
N ALA A 268 -0.53 6.66 3.51
CA ALA A 268 -1.82 5.99 3.66
C ALA A 268 -2.57 6.05 2.33
N PHE A 269 -2.89 4.91 1.77
CA PHE A 269 -3.55 4.76 0.47
C PHE A 269 -4.98 4.28 0.66
N VAL A 270 -5.92 5.02 0.10
CA VAL A 270 -7.28 4.52 -0.12
C VAL A 270 -7.22 3.36 -1.11
N GLU A 271 -7.97 2.30 -0.86
CA GLU A 271 -8.17 1.24 -1.83
C GLU A 271 -9.61 0.74 -1.80
N GLN A 272 -10.23 0.65 -2.98
CA GLN A 272 -11.51 -0.01 -3.18
C GLN A 272 -11.41 -0.95 -4.40
N GLU A 273 -11.81 -2.21 -4.22
CA GLU A 273 -11.62 -3.24 -5.26
C GLU A 273 -12.87 -3.55 -6.06
N GLN A 274 -14.05 -3.26 -5.51
CA GLN A 274 -15.36 -3.51 -6.12
C GLN A 274 -16.23 -2.27 -5.98
N TYR A 275 -17.06 -2.01 -6.97
CA TYR A 275 -17.86 -0.81 -7.09
C TYR A 275 -19.31 -1.14 -7.47
N ASP A 276 -20.27 -0.55 -6.77
CA ASP A 276 -21.70 -0.54 -7.14
C ASP A 276 -22.05 0.70 -8.00
N MET A 277 -21.09 1.62 -8.22
CA MET A 277 -21.20 2.85 -9.00
C MET A 277 -19.92 3.08 -9.85
N PRO A 278 -19.85 4.09 -10.73
CA PRO A 278 -18.62 4.40 -11.46
C PRO A 278 -17.44 4.63 -10.49
N PRO A 279 -16.25 4.03 -10.73
CA PRO A 279 -15.11 4.10 -9.81
C PRO A 279 -14.72 5.52 -9.38
N MET A 280 -14.77 6.49 -10.30
CA MET A 280 -14.40 7.89 -9.98
C MET A 280 -15.40 8.55 -9.03
N ASP A 281 -16.68 8.16 -9.06
CA ASP A 281 -17.70 8.68 -8.15
C ASP A 281 -17.50 8.10 -6.74
N ALA A 282 -17.21 6.81 -6.63
CA ALA A 282 -16.88 6.16 -5.37
C ALA A 282 -15.58 6.74 -4.75
N LEU A 283 -14.51 6.86 -5.55
CA LEU A 283 -13.24 7.43 -5.10
C LEU A 283 -13.34 8.92 -4.71
N LYS A 284 -14.33 9.65 -5.23
CA LYS A 284 -14.65 10.99 -4.75
C LYS A 284 -15.22 10.95 -3.32
N ILE A 285 -16.12 10.03 -3.03
CA ILE A 285 -16.67 9.82 -1.68
C ILE A 285 -15.56 9.47 -0.72
N ASP A 286 -14.68 8.57 -1.09
CA ASP A 286 -13.52 8.17 -0.29
C ASP A 286 -12.59 9.35 0.01
N ALA A 287 -12.30 10.16 -1.01
CA ALA A 287 -11.49 11.36 -0.84
C ALA A 287 -12.14 12.38 0.09
N GLU A 288 -13.46 12.58 0.00
CA GLU A 288 -14.20 13.48 0.87
C GLU A 288 -14.22 12.98 2.32
N TYR A 289 -14.42 11.67 2.53
CA TYR A 289 -14.33 11.06 3.86
C TYR A 289 -12.96 11.26 4.50
N MET A 290 -11.87 10.96 3.76
CA MET A 290 -10.51 11.10 4.25
C MET A 290 -10.16 12.54 4.62
N LYS A 291 -10.68 13.53 3.87
CA LYS A 291 -10.47 14.95 4.16
C LYS A 291 -11.30 15.44 5.35
N ALA A 292 -12.47 14.85 5.58
CA ALA A 292 -13.38 15.25 6.66
C ALA A 292 -13.05 14.56 8.00
N LEU A 293 -12.37 13.42 7.98
CA LEU A 293 -12.08 12.65 9.18
C LEU A 293 -11.02 13.37 10.04
N THR A 294 -11.38 13.67 11.27
CA THR A 294 -10.50 14.33 12.26
C THR A 294 -10.12 13.36 13.39
N VAL A 295 -8.85 13.39 13.85
CA VAL A 295 -8.28 12.57 14.93
C VAL A 295 -7.31 13.37 15.81
#